data_9e0777d9622895f3fbda552ff079173c
#
_entry.id   9e0777d9622895f3fbda552ff079173c
#
_cell.length_a   1.000
_cell.length_b   1.000
_cell.length_c   1.000
_cell.angle_alpha   90.00
_cell.angle_beta   90.00
_cell.angle_gamma   90.00
#
_symmetry.space_group_name_H-M   'P 1'
#
loop_
_entity.id
_entity.type
_entity.pdbx_description
1 polymer ?
#
loop_
_entity_poly.entity_id
_entity_poly.type
_entity_poly.pdbx_seq_one_letter_code
_entity_poly.pdbx_strand_id
1 'polypeptide(L)'
;IVLDAAKAAIDAGRNQYPPGPGVPELLDAISVHQKRFYGLDIDPRSQVLVTVGATEAIFSTILALVQPGDEVVTFEPYYDSYAASIALAGGVRRTSVLRFPDFAVDEASLRAAFSSRTRMVLLNTPHNPTGKVFTRAELDLICALAKEHDAWVVCDEVYEHLTFDGVEHISVATLPGMWERTLTISSAGKTFSTTGWKVGWVVGPAGAVTAVRAVKQFVTFVGSGPFQPAVAVGGVLEREAVVGG
;
A
#
# COMPACT_ATOMS: atom_id res chain seq x y z
N ILE A 1 -4.14 11.43 21.62
CA ILE A 1 -4.92 12.07 20.54
C ILE A 1 -5.72 11.01 19.77
N VAL A 2 -5.09 10.06 19.06
CA VAL A 2 -5.80 9.06 18.24
C VAL A 2 -6.73 8.17 19.10
N LEU A 3 -6.27 7.70 20.25
CA LEU A 3 -7.08 6.91 21.19
C LEU A 3 -8.29 7.67 21.72
N ASP A 4 -8.13 8.95 22.04
CA ASP A 4 -9.23 9.77 22.54
C ASP A 4 -10.25 10.10 21.46
N ALA A 5 -9.79 10.31 20.23
CA ALA A 5 -10.66 10.46 19.07
C ALA A 5 -11.48 9.19 18.79
N ALA A 6 -10.90 7.99 18.99
CA ALA A 6 -11.63 6.74 18.86
C ALA A 6 -12.71 6.58 19.93
N LYS A 7 -12.41 6.88 21.20
CA LYS A 7 -13.40 6.90 22.29
C LYS A 7 -14.53 7.87 21.98
N ALA A 8 -14.19 9.10 21.56
CA ALA A 8 -15.18 10.10 21.21
C ALA A 8 -16.08 9.66 20.04
N ALA A 9 -15.54 8.97 19.04
CA ALA A 9 -16.32 8.44 17.92
C ALA A 9 -17.30 7.35 18.38
N ILE A 10 -16.88 6.45 19.29
CA ILE A 10 -17.75 5.42 19.89
C ILE A 10 -18.86 6.09 20.69
N ASP A 11 -18.52 7.03 21.57
CA ASP A 11 -19.49 7.77 22.43
C ASP A 11 -20.48 8.58 21.60
N ALA A 12 -20.05 9.13 20.47
CA ALA A 12 -20.91 9.82 19.51
C ALA A 12 -21.79 8.89 18.66
N GLY A 13 -21.73 7.58 18.89
CA GLY A 13 -22.56 6.60 18.18
C GLY A 13 -22.13 6.32 16.72
N ARG A 14 -20.89 6.62 16.35
CA ARG A 14 -20.36 6.34 14.98
C ARG A 14 -20.08 4.86 14.76
N ASN A 15 -21.07 4.00 15.04
CA ASN A 15 -20.97 2.54 15.04
C ASN A 15 -21.66 1.89 13.82
N GLN A 16 -22.33 2.68 13.00
CA GLN A 16 -22.98 2.20 11.77
C GLN A 16 -21.97 2.04 10.64
N TYR A 17 -22.39 1.39 9.57
CA TYR A 17 -21.58 1.22 8.37
C TYR A 17 -21.06 2.56 7.85
N PRO A 18 -19.74 2.75 7.73
CA PRO A 18 -19.18 3.90 7.05
C PRO A 18 -19.47 3.83 5.54
N PRO A 19 -19.32 4.95 4.81
CA PRO A 19 -19.39 4.93 3.36
C PRO A 19 -18.41 3.93 2.74
N GLY A 20 -18.78 3.27 1.64
CA GLY A 20 -17.99 2.24 0.98
C GLY A 20 -16.53 2.61 0.68
N PRO A 21 -16.22 3.84 0.18
CA PRO A 21 -14.84 4.28 -0.01
C PRO A 21 -14.07 4.58 1.28
N GLY A 22 -14.76 4.88 2.37
CA GLY A 22 -14.25 5.39 3.64
C GLY A 22 -14.97 6.66 4.07
N VAL A 23 -14.79 7.07 5.34
CA VAL A 23 -15.37 8.34 5.81
C VAL A 23 -14.64 9.52 5.15
N PRO A 24 -15.38 10.59 4.79
CA PRO A 24 -14.81 11.74 4.10
C PRO A 24 -13.59 12.32 4.79
N GLU A 25 -13.62 12.42 6.11
CA GLU A 25 -12.55 12.99 6.92
C GLU A 25 -11.23 12.20 6.75
N LEU A 26 -11.30 10.85 6.64
CA LEU A 26 -10.11 10.03 6.44
C LEU A 26 -9.61 10.11 5.00
N LEU A 27 -10.50 10.12 4.02
CA LEU A 27 -10.12 10.29 2.61
C LEU A 27 -9.38 11.61 2.40
N ASP A 28 -9.89 12.70 2.98
CA ASP A 28 -9.27 14.03 2.91
C ASP A 28 -7.91 14.05 3.65
N ALA A 29 -7.81 13.42 4.84
CA ALA A 29 -6.56 13.31 5.58
C ALA A 29 -5.49 12.54 4.80
N ILE A 30 -5.85 11.45 4.11
CA ILE A 30 -4.94 10.70 3.24
C ILE A 30 -4.45 11.56 2.08
N SER A 31 -5.35 12.33 1.43
CA SER A 31 -4.96 13.25 0.35
C SER A 31 -3.99 14.32 0.84
N VAL A 32 -4.24 14.91 2.00
CA VAL A 32 -3.32 15.88 2.63
C VAL A 32 -1.96 15.24 2.92
N HIS A 33 -1.94 14.02 3.45
CA HIS A 33 -0.74 13.25 3.69
C HIS A 33 0.08 13.03 2.41
N GLN A 34 -0.57 12.56 1.33
CA GLN A 34 0.08 12.32 0.04
C GLN A 34 0.68 13.61 -0.53
N LYS A 35 -0.04 14.73 -0.41
CA LYS A 35 0.48 16.04 -0.84
C LYS A 35 1.68 16.48 -0.03
N ARG A 36 1.60 16.33 1.31
CA ARG A 36 2.63 16.80 2.24
C ARG A 36 3.95 16.03 2.12
N PHE A 37 3.88 14.71 2.11
CA PHE A 37 5.08 13.85 2.17
C PHE A 37 5.63 13.51 0.79
N TYR A 38 4.78 13.46 -0.22
CA TYR A 38 5.15 12.97 -1.55
C TYR A 38 4.89 13.97 -2.69
N GLY A 39 4.27 15.10 -2.41
CA GLY A 39 3.94 16.10 -3.42
C GLY A 39 2.83 15.68 -4.38
N LEU A 40 2.15 14.55 -4.10
CA LEU A 40 1.08 14.02 -4.94
C LEU A 40 -0.24 14.75 -4.66
N ASP A 41 -0.81 15.34 -5.69
CA ASP A 41 -2.10 16.03 -5.64
C ASP A 41 -3.17 15.06 -6.14
N ILE A 42 -3.89 14.44 -5.22
CA ILE A 42 -4.84 13.37 -5.53
C ILE A 42 -6.26 13.76 -5.17
N ASP A 43 -7.22 13.27 -5.96
CA ASP A 43 -8.65 13.39 -5.64
C ASP A 43 -9.04 12.32 -4.59
N PRO A 44 -9.38 12.75 -3.35
CA PRO A 44 -9.73 11.82 -2.29
C PRO A 44 -10.99 10.99 -2.56
N ARG A 45 -11.83 11.41 -3.51
CA ARG A 45 -13.12 10.73 -3.79
C ARG A 45 -13.01 9.63 -4.83
N SER A 46 -12.02 9.69 -5.71
CA SER A 46 -11.83 8.74 -6.80
C SER A 46 -10.51 7.96 -6.73
N GLN A 47 -9.49 8.49 -6.04
CA GLN A 47 -8.13 7.96 -6.03
C GLN A 47 -7.70 7.38 -4.68
N VAL A 48 -8.62 7.32 -3.71
CA VAL A 48 -8.40 6.74 -2.37
C VAL A 48 -9.50 5.74 -2.05
N LEU A 49 -9.13 4.62 -1.46
CA LEU A 49 -10.05 3.60 -0.94
C LEU A 49 -9.57 3.13 0.43
N VAL A 50 -10.39 3.30 1.46
CA VAL A 50 -10.13 2.76 2.80
C VAL A 50 -10.45 1.26 2.83
N THR A 51 -9.60 0.49 3.50
CA THR A 51 -9.68 -0.97 3.61
C THR A 51 -9.53 -1.45 5.05
N VAL A 52 -9.89 -2.70 5.32
CA VAL A 52 -9.69 -3.36 6.61
C VAL A 52 -8.21 -3.78 6.75
N GLY A 53 -7.35 -2.78 6.95
CA GLY A 53 -5.90 -2.90 6.97
C GLY A 53 -5.29 -3.11 5.58
N ALA A 54 -3.96 -3.05 5.52
CA ALA A 54 -3.20 -3.27 4.29
C ALA A 54 -3.38 -4.69 3.71
N THR A 55 -3.65 -5.69 4.56
CA THR A 55 -3.88 -7.07 4.10
C THR A 55 -5.07 -7.17 3.15
N GLU A 56 -6.20 -6.51 3.47
CA GLU A 56 -7.33 -6.44 2.55
C GLU A 56 -7.01 -5.62 1.30
N ALA A 57 -6.28 -4.51 1.46
CA ALA A 57 -5.84 -3.69 0.34
C ALA A 57 -5.06 -4.51 -0.70
N ILE A 58 -4.06 -5.27 -0.24
CA ILE A 58 -3.23 -6.15 -1.07
C ILE A 58 -4.09 -7.24 -1.73
N PHE A 59 -4.89 -7.95 -0.94
CA PHE A 59 -5.74 -9.03 -1.41
C PHE A 59 -6.72 -8.55 -2.49
N SER A 60 -7.47 -7.48 -2.20
CA SER A 60 -8.45 -6.93 -3.14
C SER A 60 -7.79 -6.35 -4.40
N THR A 61 -6.59 -5.78 -4.29
CA THR A 61 -5.83 -5.26 -5.43
C THR A 61 -5.37 -6.38 -6.34
N ILE A 62 -4.82 -7.46 -5.77
CA ILE A 62 -4.39 -8.62 -6.55
C ILE A 62 -5.60 -9.26 -7.26
N LEU A 63 -6.70 -9.50 -6.54
CA LEU A 63 -7.92 -10.06 -7.14
C LEU A 63 -8.54 -9.17 -8.21
N ALA A 64 -8.37 -7.85 -8.12
CA ALA A 64 -8.91 -6.92 -9.11
C ALA A 64 -8.10 -6.86 -10.41
N LEU A 65 -6.77 -7.08 -10.32
CA LEU A 65 -5.86 -6.79 -11.42
C LEU A 65 -5.17 -8.03 -12.01
N VAL A 66 -5.16 -9.14 -11.31
CA VAL A 66 -4.51 -10.40 -11.73
C VAL A 66 -5.56 -11.39 -12.20
N GLN A 67 -5.32 -11.99 -13.36
CA GLN A 67 -6.15 -13.06 -13.95
C GLN A 67 -5.45 -14.42 -13.80
N PRO A 68 -6.19 -15.53 -13.87
CA PRO A 68 -5.57 -16.85 -13.87
C PRO A 68 -4.49 -17.00 -14.95
N GLY A 69 -3.27 -17.37 -14.52
CA GLY A 69 -2.10 -17.52 -15.39
C GLY A 69 -1.24 -16.26 -15.54
N ASP A 70 -1.69 -15.10 -15.09
CA ASP A 70 -0.84 -13.91 -15.03
C ASP A 70 0.31 -14.10 -14.04
N GLU A 71 1.45 -13.48 -14.32
CA GLU A 71 2.61 -13.55 -13.47
C GLU A 71 2.74 -12.30 -12.60
N VAL A 72 3.04 -12.53 -11.33
CA VAL A 72 3.31 -11.47 -10.34
C VAL A 72 4.73 -11.59 -9.84
N VAL A 73 5.55 -10.58 -10.12
CA VAL A 73 6.93 -10.49 -9.63
C VAL A 73 6.93 -10.03 -8.17
N THR A 74 7.62 -10.78 -7.32
CA THR A 74 7.78 -10.49 -5.89
C THR A 74 9.24 -10.59 -5.48
N PHE A 75 9.58 -10.05 -4.31
CA PHE A 75 10.92 -10.15 -3.73
C PHE A 75 10.91 -11.14 -2.55
N GLU A 76 11.91 -12.01 -2.46
CA GLU A 76 12.09 -12.93 -1.31
C GLU A 76 13.22 -12.42 -0.40
N PRO A 77 13.05 -12.53 0.96
CA PRO A 77 11.85 -12.96 1.67
C PRO A 77 10.67 -11.99 1.51
N TYR A 78 9.45 -12.41 1.83
CA TYR A 78 8.24 -11.59 1.66
C TYR A 78 7.25 -11.81 2.82
N TYR A 79 6.29 -10.89 2.95
CA TYR A 79 5.17 -11.06 3.86
C TYR A 79 4.23 -12.16 3.33
N ASP A 80 3.88 -13.11 4.17
CA ASP A 80 3.22 -14.39 3.81
C ASP A 80 1.89 -14.22 3.04
N SER A 81 1.14 -13.17 3.31
CA SER A 81 -0.15 -12.93 2.65
C SER A 81 -0.03 -12.70 1.13
N TYR A 82 1.16 -12.32 0.63
CA TYR A 82 1.35 -12.07 -0.80
C TYR A 82 1.19 -13.34 -1.63
N ALA A 83 1.89 -14.41 -1.23
CA ALA A 83 1.81 -15.70 -1.94
C ALA A 83 0.39 -16.26 -1.92
N ALA A 84 -0.29 -16.20 -0.78
CA ALA A 84 -1.67 -16.67 -0.64
C ALA A 84 -2.62 -15.88 -1.54
N SER A 85 -2.51 -14.55 -1.58
CA SER A 85 -3.36 -13.68 -2.41
C SER A 85 -3.16 -13.94 -3.90
N ILE A 86 -1.90 -14.10 -4.36
CA ILE A 86 -1.57 -14.42 -5.74
C ILE A 86 -2.15 -15.77 -6.14
N ALA A 87 -1.98 -16.78 -5.29
CA ALA A 87 -2.51 -18.13 -5.55
C ALA A 87 -4.04 -18.15 -5.63
N LEU A 88 -4.73 -17.43 -4.75
CA LEU A 88 -6.19 -17.32 -4.74
C LEU A 88 -6.74 -16.58 -5.98
N ALA A 89 -5.98 -15.66 -6.56
CA ALA A 89 -6.30 -15.04 -7.84
C ALA A 89 -6.01 -15.94 -9.05
N GLY A 90 -5.42 -17.12 -8.86
CA GLY A 90 -4.95 -17.99 -9.94
C GLY A 90 -3.68 -17.50 -10.63
N GLY A 91 -2.99 -16.51 -10.04
CA GLY A 91 -1.75 -15.95 -10.54
C GLY A 91 -0.53 -16.86 -10.26
N VAL A 92 0.53 -16.64 -11.00
CA VAL A 92 1.81 -17.34 -10.86
C VAL A 92 2.84 -16.39 -10.26
N ARG A 93 3.38 -16.72 -9.10
CA ARG A 93 4.42 -15.93 -8.46
C ARG A 93 5.78 -16.16 -9.13
N ARG A 94 6.46 -15.07 -9.49
CA ARG A 94 7.85 -15.02 -9.93
C ARG A 94 8.68 -14.27 -8.92
N THR A 95 9.88 -14.74 -8.60
CA THR A 95 10.63 -14.22 -7.46
C THR A 95 12.01 -13.75 -7.83
N SER A 96 12.37 -12.54 -7.35
CA SER A 96 13.75 -12.06 -7.26
C SER A 96 14.20 -12.15 -5.79
N VAL A 97 15.32 -12.83 -5.53
CA VAL A 97 15.78 -13.12 -4.16
C VAL A 97 16.72 -12.04 -3.67
N LEU A 98 16.36 -11.39 -2.58
CA LEU A 98 17.22 -10.44 -1.86
C LEU A 98 18.14 -11.23 -0.91
N ARG A 99 19.46 -11.07 -1.03
CA ARG A 99 20.43 -11.86 -0.27
C ARG A 99 21.14 -11.03 0.79
N PHE A 100 21.31 -11.63 1.97
CA PHE A 100 22.18 -11.08 3.02
C PHE A 100 23.61 -10.89 2.48
N PRO A 101 24.36 -9.82 2.90
CA PRO A 101 24.03 -8.95 4.04
C PRO A 101 23.21 -7.69 3.70
N ASP A 102 23.25 -7.20 2.48
CA ASP A 102 22.71 -5.88 2.07
C ASP A 102 21.31 -5.96 1.46
N PHE A 103 20.85 -7.18 1.16
CA PHE A 103 19.57 -7.43 0.49
C PHE A 103 19.41 -6.61 -0.80
N ALA A 104 20.51 -6.36 -1.51
CA ALA A 104 20.48 -5.64 -2.78
C ALA A 104 19.68 -6.39 -3.85
N VAL A 105 19.09 -5.62 -4.76
CA VAL A 105 18.42 -6.18 -5.94
C VAL A 105 19.46 -6.65 -6.94
N ASP A 106 19.46 -7.94 -7.25
CA ASP A 106 20.24 -8.49 -8.35
C ASP A 106 19.49 -8.26 -9.67
N GLU A 107 20.06 -7.42 -10.55
CA GLU A 107 19.43 -7.03 -11.80
C GLU A 107 19.16 -8.23 -12.72
N ALA A 108 20.09 -9.18 -12.80
CA ALA A 108 19.93 -10.35 -13.67
C ALA A 108 18.80 -11.26 -13.16
N SER A 109 18.74 -11.49 -11.85
CA SER A 109 17.66 -12.24 -11.20
C SER A 109 16.31 -11.54 -11.38
N LEU A 110 16.26 -10.20 -11.22
CA LEU A 110 15.04 -9.45 -11.39
C LEU A 110 14.54 -9.52 -12.83
N ARG A 111 15.42 -9.28 -13.82
CA ARG A 111 15.05 -9.38 -15.24
C ARG A 111 14.53 -10.78 -15.61
N ALA A 112 15.16 -11.84 -15.08
CA ALA A 112 14.73 -13.21 -15.31
C ALA A 112 13.35 -13.55 -14.70
N ALA A 113 12.89 -12.76 -13.74
CA ALA A 113 11.56 -12.92 -13.15
C ALA A 113 10.45 -12.35 -14.03
N PHE A 114 10.77 -11.48 -15.01
CA PHE A 114 9.78 -10.88 -15.92
C PHE A 114 9.59 -11.73 -17.18
N SER A 115 8.38 -11.72 -17.70
CA SER A 115 8.01 -12.32 -18.97
C SER A 115 6.87 -11.55 -19.65
N SER A 116 6.44 -12.00 -20.82
CA SER A 116 5.26 -11.45 -21.51
C SER A 116 3.94 -11.66 -20.74
N ARG A 117 3.94 -12.47 -19.69
CA ARG A 117 2.78 -12.70 -18.82
C ARG A 117 2.86 -11.90 -17.51
N THR A 118 3.91 -11.13 -17.30
CA THR A 118 4.05 -10.30 -16.11
C THR A 118 2.96 -9.23 -16.10
N ARG A 119 2.06 -9.32 -15.14
CA ARG A 119 0.95 -8.38 -14.95
C ARG A 119 1.21 -7.37 -13.85
N MET A 120 2.02 -7.77 -12.85
CA MET A 120 2.20 -6.98 -11.63
C MET A 120 3.59 -7.21 -11.03
N VAL A 121 4.14 -6.15 -10.47
CA VAL A 121 5.23 -6.21 -9.49
C VAL A 121 4.65 -5.86 -8.14
N LEU A 122 4.80 -6.74 -7.16
CA LEU A 122 4.41 -6.50 -5.77
C LEU A 122 5.67 -6.22 -4.95
N LEU A 123 5.83 -4.96 -4.57
CA LEU A 123 6.99 -4.43 -3.84
C LEU A 123 6.57 -4.05 -2.42
N ASN A 124 7.44 -4.28 -1.45
CA ASN A 124 7.29 -3.77 -0.08
C ASN A 124 8.52 -2.94 0.28
N THR A 125 8.33 -1.67 0.58
CA THR A 125 9.41 -0.76 0.98
C THR A 125 8.88 0.33 1.94
N PRO A 126 9.46 0.51 3.12
CA PRO A 126 10.49 -0.33 3.76
C PRO A 126 10.05 -1.79 3.89
N HIS A 127 11.01 -2.71 3.82
CA HIS A 127 10.76 -4.12 3.52
C HIS A 127 10.60 -4.97 4.78
N ASN A 128 9.54 -5.73 4.87
CA ASN A 128 9.36 -6.79 5.87
C ASN A 128 9.71 -8.16 5.23
N PRO A 129 10.68 -8.94 5.77
CA PRO A 129 11.21 -8.82 7.14
C PRO A 129 12.62 -8.20 7.25
N THR A 130 13.24 -7.73 6.16
CA THR A 130 14.67 -7.40 6.15
C THR A 130 14.99 -5.99 6.70
N GLY A 131 13.98 -5.11 6.79
CA GLY A 131 14.18 -3.69 7.14
C GLY A 131 14.82 -2.86 6.01
N LYS A 132 15.08 -3.46 4.83
CA LYS A 132 15.63 -2.74 3.68
C LYS A 132 14.71 -1.62 3.22
N VAL A 133 15.28 -0.45 2.98
CA VAL A 133 14.65 0.60 2.19
C VAL A 133 15.25 0.54 0.79
N PHE A 134 14.43 0.36 -0.25
CA PHE A 134 14.92 0.28 -1.61
C PHE A 134 15.51 1.60 -2.05
N THR A 135 16.71 1.55 -2.63
CA THR A 135 17.40 2.72 -3.15
C THR A 135 16.74 3.28 -4.39
N ARG A 136 16.99 4.55 -4.70
CA ARG A 136 16.50 5.17 -5.94
C ARG A 136 16.90 4.37 -7.19
N ALA A 137 18.11 3.88 -7.26
CA ALA A 137 18.58 3.09 -8.41
C ALA A 137 17.85 1.76 -8.57
N GLU A 138 17.57 1.06 -7.46
CA GLU A 138 16.78 -0.17 -7.47
C GLU A 138 15.33 0.09 -7.88
N LEU A 139 14.73 1.17 -7.39
CA LEU A 139 13.38 1.57 -7.77
C LEU A 139 13.32 1.97 -9.25
N ASP A 140 14.31 2.71 -9.76
CA ASP A 140 14.39 3.07 -11.19
C ASP A 140 14.47 1.82 -12.09
N LEU A 141 15.23 0.79 -11.68
CA LEU A 141 15.31 -0.50 -12.41
C LEU A 141 13.94 -1.22 -12.40
N ILE A 142 13.29 -1.33 -11.23
CA ILE A 142 11.97 -1.95 -11.10
C ILE A 142 10.95 -1.21 -11.97
N CYS A 143 10.94 0.12 -11.93
CA CYS A 143 10.04 0.96 -12.71
C CYS A 143 10.29 0.83 -14.23
N ALA A 144 11.55 0.73 -14.66
CA ALA A 144 11.89 0.50 -16.05
C ALA A 144 11.31 -0.82 -16.56
N LEU A 145 11.49 -1.91 -15.80
CA LEU A 145 10.95 -3.22 -16.15
C LEU A 145 9.42 -3.25 -16.11
N ALA A 146 8.80 -2.60 -15.14
CA ALA A 146 7.35 -2.49 -15.07
C ALA A 146 6.78 -1.75 -16.30
N LYS A 147 7.46 -0.71 -16.76
CA LYS A 147 7.09 0.02 -18.01
C LYS A 147 7.32 -0.83 -19.25
N GLU A 148 8.45 -1.53 -19.35
CA GLU A 148 8.80 -2.41 -20.49
C GLU A 148 7.76 -3.51 -20.69
N HIS A 149 7.23 -4.07 -19.59
CA HIS A 149 6.26 -5.17 -19.60
C HIS A 149 4.80 -4.73 -19.44
N ASP A 150 4.52 -3.43 -19.44
CA ASP A 150 3.18 -2.86 -19.14
C ASP A 150 2.53 -3.43 -17.87
N ALA A 151 3.34 -3.61 -16.84
CA ALA A 151 2.93 -4.18 -15.57
C ALA A 151 2.50 -3.10 -14.58
N TRP A 152 1.54 -3.43 -13.72
CA TRP A 152 1.20 -2.65 -12.53
C TRP A 152 2.31 -2.75 -11.48
N VAL A 153 2.51 -1.70 -10.72
CA VAL A 153 3.31 -1.75 -9.49
C VAL A 153 2.36 -1.58 -8.31
N VAL A 154 2.30 -2.60 -7.46
CA VAL A 154 1.60 -2.52 -6.16
C VAL A 154 2.67 -2.39 -5.10
N CYS A 155 2.73 -1.24 -4.44
CA CYS A 155 3.74 -0.92 -3.46
C CYS A 155 3.12 -0.92 -2.06
N ASP A 156 3.52 -1.89 -1.23
CA ASP A 156 3.18 -1.94 0.18
C ASP A 156 4.14 -1.04 0.95
N GLU A 157 3.65 0.13 1.33
CA GLU A 157 4.41 1.20 2.00
C GLU A 157 4.00 1.37 3.48
N VAL A 158 3.47 0.33 4.14
CA VAL A 158 2.97 0.41 5.54
C VAL A 158 4.02 0.88 6.55
N TYR A 159 5.31 0.80 6.21
CA TYR A 159 6.44 1.25 7.03
C TYR A 159 7.02 2.59 6.57
N GLU A 160 6.33 3.35 5.72
CA GLU A 160 6.81 4.59 5.08
C GLU A 160 7.39 5.63 6.05
N HIS A 161 6.92 5.65 7.31
CA HIS A 161 7.41 6.52 8.38
C HIS A 161 8.40 5.85 9.35
N LEU A 162 8.74 4.58 9.13
CA LEU A 162 9.64 3.80 9.98
C LEU A 162 10.99 3.60 9.28
N THR A 163 11.68 4.70 9.03
CA THR A 163 13.04 4.74 8.48
C THR A 163 14.00 5.29 9.50
N PHE A 164 15.25 4.81 9.51
CA PHE A 164 16.28 5.13 10.49
C PHE A 164 17.54 5.63 9.79
N ASP A 165 18.47 6.19 10.55
CA ASP A 165 19.81 6.63 10.10
C ASP A 165 19.78 7.65 8.94
N GLY A 166 18.73 8.46 8.85
CA GLY A 166 18.57 9.46 7.79
C GLY A 166 18.21 8.91 6.42
N VAL A 167 17.89 7.61 6.32
CA VAL A 167 17.41 7.02 5.08
C VAL A 167 15.98 7.50 4.80
N GLU A 168 15.74 8.03 3.60
CA GLU A 168 14.42 8.48 3.19
C GLU A 168 13.68 7.40 2.40
N HIS A 169 12.39 7.23 2.72
CA HIS A 169 11.50 6.43 1.90
C HIS A 169 11.13 7.19 0.62
N ILE A 170 11.16 6.48 -0.52
CA ILE A 170 10.75 7.00 -1.82
C ILE A 170 9.48 6.25 -2.24
N SER A 171 8.35 6.95 -2.33
CA SER A 171 7.13 6.35 -2.86
C SER A 171 7.26 6.18 -4.39
N VAL A 172 7.00 4.95 -4.87
CA VAL A 172 7.12 4.62 -6.30
C VAL A 172 6.19 5.48 -7.16
N ALA A 173 5.03 5.85 -6.64
CA ALA A 173 4.06 6.69 -7.34
C ALA A 173 4.61 8.08 -7.73
N THR A 174 5.69 8.54 -7.06
CA THR A 174 6.33 9.84 -7.36
C THR A 174 7.35 9.79 -8.51
N LEU A 175 7.73 8.59 -8.92
CA LEU A 175 8.75 8.43 -9.95
C LEU A 175 8.17 8.71 -11.35
N PRO A 176 8.99 9.21 -12.29
CA PRO A 176 8.51 9.62 -13.60
C PRO A 176 7.75 8.51 -14.36
N GLY A 177 6.48 8.79 -14.70
CA GLY A 177 5.62 7.88 -15.45
C GLY A 177 5.15 6.67 -14.65
N MET A 178 5.17 6.76 -13.31
CA MET A 178 4.73 5.65 -12.45
C MET A 178 3.35 5.86 -11.82
N TRP A 179 2.86 7.09 -11.71
CA TRP A 179 1.53 7.35 -11.15
C TRP A 179 0.44 6.54 -11.85
N GLU A 180 0.46 6.50 -13.17
CA GLU A 180 -0.58 5.89 -13.99
C GLU A 180 -0.64 4.36 -13.88
N ARG A 181 0.38 3.74 -13.24
CA ARG A 181 0.52 2.29 -13.07
C ARG A 181 0.87 1.86 -11.67
N THR A 182 0.78 2.74 -10.67
CA THR A 182 1.10 2.41 -9.28
C THR A 182 -0.14 2.46 -8.40
N LEU A 183 -0.28 1.44 -7.57
CA LEU A 183 -1.19 1.42 -6.43
C LEU A 183 -0.35 1.37 -5.17
N THR A 184 -0.39 2.45 -4.39
CA THR A 184 0.29 2.53 -3.10
C THR A 184 -0.65 2.07 -1.99
N ILE A 185 -0.17 1.16 -1.15
CA ILE A 185 -0.90 0.61 -0.01
C ILE A 185 -0.21 1.05 1.27
N SER A 186 -0.97 1.57 2.21
CA SER A 186 -0.47 1.90 3.54
C SER A 186 -1.53 1.64 4.62
N SER A 187 -1.17 1.89 5.89
CA SER A 187 -2.09 1.70 7.01
C SER A 187 -1.71 2.50 8.25
N ALA A 188 -2.71 2.84 9.03
CA ALA A 188 -2.55 3.47 10.33
C ALA A 188 -1.85 2.57 11.37
N GLY A 189 -1.90 1.25 11.16
CA GLY A 189 -1.49 0.26 12.14
C GLY A 189 -0.05 0.40 12.61
N LYS A 190 0.88 0.65 11.69
CA LYS A 190 2.31 0.81 11.98
C LYS A 190 2.64 2.23 12.41
N THR A 191 2.09 3.20 11.71
CA THR A 191 2.31 4.63 11.99
C THR A 191 1.85 5.04 13.38
N PHE A 192 0.70 4.54 13.85
CA PHE A 192 0.10 4.95 15.13
C PHE A 192 0.07 3.85 16.19
N SER A 193 0.80 2.74 16.00
CA SER A 193 0.80 1.58 16.90
C SER A 193 -0.62 1.02 17.15
N THR A 194 -1.46 1.01 16.11
CA THR A 194 -2.88 0.59 16.16
C THR A 194 -3.17 -0.59 15.23
N THR A 195 -2.26 -1.56 15.17
CA THR A 195 -2.34 -2.69 14.21
C THR A 195 -3.64 -3.48 14.30
N GLY A 196 -4.23 -3.59 15.49
CA GLY A 196 -5.49 -4.27 15.74
C GLY A 196 -6.73 -3.54 15.20
N TRP A 197 -6.64 -2.25 14.88
CA TRP A 197 -7.77 -1.46 14.38
C TRP A 197 -8.11 -1.74 12.93
N LYS A 198 -7.16 -2.27 12.20
CA LYS A 198 -7.35 -2.67 10.80
C LYS A 198 -7.83 -1.53 9.90
N VAL A 199 -7.21 -0.36 10.02
CA VAL A 199 -7.44 0.78 9.11
C VAL A 199 -6.27 0.88 8.14
N GLY A 200 -6.52 0.60 6.88
CA GLY A 200 -5.57 0.73 5.77
C GLY A 200 -6.21 1.42 4.58
N TRP A 201 -5.46 1.63 3.53
CA TRP A 201 -5.95 2.27 2.31
C TRP A 201 -5.13 1.90 1.08
N VAL A 202 -5.74 2.13 -0.07
CA VAL A 202 -5.13 2.10 -1.40
C VAL A 202 -5.21 3.49 -1.98
N VAL A 203 -4.11 3.96 -2.58
CA VAL A 203 -4.04 5.20 -3.36
C VAL A 203 -3.54 4.88 -4.76
N GLY A 204 -4.15 5.45 -5.79
CA GLY A 204 -3.71 5.24 -7.16
C GLY A 204 -4.67 5.79 -8.22
N PRO A 205 -4.49 5.44 -9.49
CA PRO A 205 -5.38 5.88 -10.56
C PRO A 205 -6.84 5.50 -10.32
N ALA A 206 -7.76 6.42 -10.59
CA ALA A 206 -9.19 6.27 -10.28
C ALA A 206 -9.80 4.97 -10.85
N GLY A 207 -9.42 4.59 -12.07
CA GLY A 207 -9.91 3.34 -12.69
C GLY A 207 -9.49 2.08 -11.92
N ALA A 208 -8.22 2.04 -11.48
CA ALA A 208 -7.70 0.92 -10.69
C ALA A 208 -8.34 0.88 -9.30
N VAL A 209 -8.45 2.03 -8.62
CA VAL A 209 -9.13 2.14 -7.31
C VAL A 209 -10.60 1.68 -7.41
N THR A 210 -11.29 2.02 -8.50
CA THR A 210 -12.66 1.55 -8.76
C THR A 210 -12.74 0.03 -8.90
N ALA A 211 -11.78 -0.59 -9.60
CA ALA A 211 -11.72 -2.06 -9.73
C ALA A 211 -11.47 -2.73 -8.36
N VAL A 212 -10.53 -2.20 -7.56
CA VAL A 212 -10.27 -2.69 -6.20
C VAL A 212 -11.50 -2.57 -5.31
N ARG A 213 -12.22 -1.44 -5.40
CA ARG A 213 -13.46 -1.22 -4.65
C ARG A 213 -14.54 -2.24 -5.01
N ALA A 214 -14.66 -2.60 -6.28
CA ALA A 214 -15.63 -3.61 -6.73
C ALA A 214 -15.37 -4.98 -6.10
N VAL A 215 -14.09 -5.37 -5.94
CA VAL A 215 -13.71 -6.59 -5.23
C VAL A 215 -14.00 -6.46 -3.73
N LYS A 216 -13.54 -5.36 -3.10
CA LYS A 216 -13.74 -5.12 -1.67
C LYS A 216 -15.20 -5.18 -1.25
N GLN A 217 -16.13 -4.75 -2.11
CA GLN A 217 -17.57 -4.83 -1.89
C GLN A 217 -18.04 -6.21 -1.42
N PHE A 218 -17.38 -7.28 -1.87
CA PHE A 218 -17.73 -8.67 -1.57
C PHE A 218 -16.74 -9.37 -0.62
N VAL A 219 -15.72 -8.66 -0.14
CA VAL A 219 -14.75 -9.18 0.84
C VAL A 219 -15.20 -8.79 2.26
N THR A 220 -15.14 -7.51 2.60
CA THR A 220 -15.56 -7.01 3.92
C THR A 220 -16.69 -6.00 3.83
N PHE A 221 -17.05 -5.53 2.63
CA PHE A 221 -17.99 -4.45 2.38
C PHE A 221 -17.44 -3.11 2.89
N VAL A 222 -17.48 -2.89 4.19
CA VAL A 222 -16.93 -1.74 4.92
C VAL A 222 -16.33 -2.20 6.23
N GLY A 223 -15.56 -1.35 6.89
CA GLY A 223 -14.97 -1.72 8.18
C GLY A 223 -14.46 -0.55 8.97
N SER A 224 -14.03 -0.85 10.20
CA SER A 224 -13.31 0.10 11.07
C SER A 224 -14.09 1.40 11.37
N GLY A 225 -15.44 1.34 11.47
CA GLY A 225 -16.34 2.48 11.59
C GLY A 225 -15.86 3.57 12.55
N PRO A 226 -15.74 3.31 13.87
CA PRO A 226 -15.33 4.35 14.83
C PRO A 226 -13.83 4.69 14.76
N PHE A 227 -13.01 3.83 14.14
CA PHE A 227 -11.56 4.05 14.05
C PHE A 227 -11.15 4.91 12.87
N GLN A 228 -11.92 4.92 11.78
CA GLN A 228 -11.62 5.75 10.62
C GLN A 228 -11.52 7.25 10.97
N PRO A 229 -12.50 7.88 11.65
CA PRO A 229 -12.39 9.28 12.06
C PRO A 229 -11.24 9.52 13.05
N ALA A 230 -10.91 8.55 13.89
CA ALA A 230 -9.78 8.66 14.80
C ALA A 230 -8.43 8.70 14.06
N VAL A 231 -8.27 7.86 13.03
CA VAL A 231 -7.09 7.86 12.17
C VAL A 231 -7.00 9.15 11.35
N ALA A 232 -8.13 9.72 10.91
CA ALA A 232 -8.15 11.01 10.22
C ALA A 232 -7.51 12.13 11.06
N VAL A 233 -7.79 12.17 12.37
CA VAL A 233 -7.15 13.12 13.30
C VAL A 233 -5.65 12.87 13.40
N GLY A 234 -5.22 11.61 13.40
CA GLY A 234 -3.79 11.24 13.40
C GLY A 234 -3.06 11.61 12.12
N GLY A 235 -3.69 11.45 10.97
CA GLY A 235 -3.10 11.70 9.65
C GLY A 235 -2.69 13.16 9.39
N VAL A 236 -3.15 14.08 10.21
CA VAL A 236 -2.76 15.49 10.19
C VAL A 236 -1.52 15.75 11.08
N LEU A 237 -1.08 14.76 11.88
CA LEU A 237 0.02 14.92 12.83
C LEU A 237 1.36 15.10 12.11
N GLU A 238 2.24 15.88 12.75
CA GLU A 238 3.59 16.13 12.29
C GLU A 238 4.49 14.89 12.46
N ARG A 239 5.49 14.74 11.58
CA ARG A 239 6.48 13.66 11.61
C ARG A 239 7.12 13.48 12.99
N GLU A 240 7.32 14.60 13.72
CA GLU A 240 7.90 14.60 15.07
C GLU A 240 7.01 13.95 16.15
N ALA A 241 5.68 13.94 15.95
CA ALA A 241 4.75 13.32 16.89
C ALA A 241 4.64 11.80 16.71
N VAL A 242 5.09 11.26 15.59
CA VAL A 242 5.02 9.82 15.25
C VAL A 242 6.25 9.06 15.77
N VAL A 243 7.41 9.73 15.85
CA VAL A 243 8.71 9.13 16.19
C VAL A 243 9.10 9.31 17.68
N GLY A 244 8.35 10.11 18.42
CA GLY A 244 8.65 10.50 19.81
C GLY A 244 7.86 9.81 20.92
N GLY A 245 7.27 8.63 20.63
CA GLY A 245 6.49 7.86 21.60
C GLY A 245 7.10 6.52 21.96
#